data_5368cfadefaf742b652ef34c9c970d42
#
_entry.id   5368cfadefaf742b652ef34c9c970d42
#
_cell.length_a   1.000
_cell.length_b   1.000
_cell.length_c   1.000
_cell.angle_alpha   90.00
_cell.angle_beta   90.00
_cell.angle_gamma   90.00
#
_symmetry.space_group_name_H-M   'P 1'
#
loop_
_entity.id
_entity.type
_entity.pdbx_description
1 polymer ?
#
loop_
_entity_poly.entity_id
_entity_poly.type
_entity_poly.pdbx_seq_one_letter_code
_entity_poly.pdbx_strand_id
1 'polypeptide(L)'
;MSDWIVAVFLGDSLTAGFQQGPGYLPPRYYPFTNLLESSLRIKLRDLDTDKDIAVVNQGMDGDSTRGMLERFAWSVEPENPDIVLLWGGINDLSSRIQPEAVFSNIVALVERTMAINATPIVLNVAPVAGAHFNETVMDLNKLTETYCHEKGVIYVDIFSELTDGEGKLADEYSNDGIHLSDRGYQKILPTVFESIMSCLIPIL
;
A
#
# COMPACT_ATOMS: atom_id res chain seq x y z
N MET A 1 -7.56 -1.60 27.30
CA MET A 1 -7.30 -1.47 25.85
C MET A 1 -5.81 -1.55 25.66
N SER A 2 -5.32 -2.12 24.57
CA SER A 2 -3.88 -2.17 24.30
C SER A 2 -3.34 -0.74 24.17
N ASP A 3 -2.18 -0.46 24.74
CA ASP A 3 -1.47 0.81 24.54
C ASP A 3 -0.79 0.87 23.16
N TRP A 4 -0.85 -0.25 22.42
CA TRP A 4 -0.28 -0.40 21.10
C TRP A 4 -1.36 -0.41 20.01
N ILE A 5 -1.09 0.33 18.96
CA ILE A 5 -1.81 0.32 17.68
C ILE A 5 -0.97 -0.53 16.71
N VAL A 6 -1.60 -1.46 16.02
CA VAL A 6 -0.93 -2.32 15.04
C VAL A 6 -1.43 -2.01 13.64
N ALA A 7 -0.53 -1.57 12.77
CA ALA A 7 -0.81 -1.35 11.35
C ALA A 7 -0.07 -2.41 10.51
N VAL A 8 -0.82 -3.25 9.79
CA VAL A 8 -0.26 -4.27 8.89
C VAL A 8 -0.31 -3.78 7.46
N PHE A 9 0.83 -3.84 6.77
CA PHE A 9 0.94 -3.57 5.34
C PHE A 9 0.92 -4.89 4.59
N LEU A 10 -0.17 -5.22 3.93
CA LEU A 10 -0.33 -6.42 3.10
C LEU A 10 -0.20 -6.05 1.62
N GLY A 11 0.75 -6.67 0.93
CA GLY A 11 0.96 -6.37 -0.49
C GLY A 11 2.10 -7.13 -1.14
N ASP A 12 2.54 -6.64 -2.28
CA ASP A 12 3.55 -7.25 -3.13
C ASP A 12 4.98 -6.70 -2.88
N SER A 13 5.83 -6.72 -3.91
CA SER A 13 7.20 -6.20 -3.88
C SER A 13 7.29 -4.70 -3.55
N LEU A 14 6.30 -3.90 -3.96
CA LEU A 14 6.24 -2.49 -3.61
C LEU A 14 6.03 -2.31 -2.10
N THR A 15 5.19 -3.12 -1.50
CA THR A 15 4.99 -3.16 -0.05
C THR A 15 6.23 -3.67 0.67
N ALA A 16 6.91 -4.70 0.15
CA ALA A 16 8.17 -5.19 0.70
C ALA A 16 9.28 -4.13 0.67
N GLY A 17 9.18 -3.13 -0.20
CA GLY A 17 10.21 -2.12 -0.39
C GLY A 17 11.25 -2.49 -1.45
N PHE A 18 10.98 -3.51 -2.27
CA PHE A 18 11.93 -4.00 -3.28
C PHE A 18 12.37 -2.90 -4.23
N GLN A 19 13.67 -2.87 -4.50
CA GLN A 19 14.30 -1.98 -5.47
C GLN A 19 15.29 -2.75 -6.33
N GLN A 20 15.13 -2.64 -7.64
CA GLN A 20 16.16 -3.12 -8.55
C GLN A 20 17.42 -2.26 -8.40
N GLY A 21 18.54 -2.91 -8.13
CA GLY A 21 19.84 -2.24 -8.08
C GLY A 21 20.23 -1.69 -9.46
N PRO A 22 20.89 -0.53 -9.55
CA PRO A 22 21.37 0.00 -10.82
C PRO A 22 22.44 -0.92 -11.44
N GLY A 23 22.31 -1.19 -12.73
CA GLY A 23 23.23 -2.06 -13.48
C GLY A 23 23.24 -3.50 -12.96
N TYR A 24 24.42 -3.98 -12.51
CA TYR A 24 24.60 -5.35 -12.00
C TYR A 24 24.59 -5.44 -10.46
N LEU A 25 24.22 -4.37 -9.76
CA LEU A 25 24.12 -4.40 -8.31
C LEU A 25 22.93 -5.26 -7.88
N PRO A 26 23.05 -5.99 -6.76
CA PRO A 26 21.94 -6.82 -6.27
C PRO A 26 20.74 -5.94 -5.89
N PRO A 27 19.52 -6.49 -5.92
CA PRO A 27 18.36 -5.82 -5.42
C PRO A 27 18.50 -5.54 -3.92
N ARG A 28 17.80 -4.52 -3.44
CA ARG A 28 17.72 -4.16 -2.03
C ARG A 28 16.29 -3.87 -1.63
N TYR A 29 16.03 -3.73 -0.34
CA TYR A 29 14.74 -3.36 0.19
C TYR A 29 14.84 -2.00 0.88
N TYR A 30 14.01 -1.05 0.46
CA TYR A 30 13.91 0.26 1.09
C TYR A 30 13.03 0.17 2.35
N PRO A 31 13.48 0.64 3.50
CA PRO A 31 12.78 0.44 4.76
C PRO A 31 11.66 1.46 4.98
N PHE A 32 10.78 1.69 3.99
CA PHE A 32 9.80 2.76 4.06
C PHE A 32 8.80 2.58 5.21
N THR A 33 8.38 1.35 5.52
CA THR A 33 7.49 1.05 6.65
C THR A 33 8.15 1.35 8.00
N ASN A 34 9.45 1.12 8.15
CA ASN A 34 10.19 1.48 9.36
C ASN A 34 10.33 3.01 9.51
N LEU A 35 10.54 3.73 8.39
CA LEU A 35 10.56 5.20 8.39
C LEU A 35 9.19 5.77 8.75
N LEU A 36 8.13 5.17 8.21
CA LEU A 36 6.76 5.53 8.51
C LEU A 36 6.43 5.29 9.99
N GLU A 37 6.77 4.11 10.54
CA GLU A 37 6.61 3.82 11.97
C GLU A 37 7.31 4.85 12.85
N SER A 38 8.56 5.18 12.53
CA SER A 38 9.34 6.17 13.26
C SER A 38 8.66 7.54 13.25
N SER A 39 8.13 7.97 12.10
CA SER A 39 7.42 9.24 11.96
C SER A 39 6.09 9.25 12.72
N LEU A 40 5.33 8.15 12.66
CA LEU A 40 4.07 8.00 13.40
C LEU A 40 4.31 8.04 14.92
N ARG A 41 5.32 7.35 15.42
CA ARG A 41 5.69 7.37 16.84
C ARG A 41 6.09 8.76 17.33
N ILE A 42 6.84 9.52 16.52
CA ILE A 42 7.18 10.92 16.83
C ILE A 42 5.88 11.73 16.94
N LYS A 43 4.98 11.59 15.95
CA LYS A 43 3.72 12.34 15.95
C LYS A 43 2.83 12.01 17.13
N LEU A 44 2.71 10.73 17.53
CA LEU A 44 1.93 10.33 18.70
C LEU A 44 2.48 10.95 19.98
N ARG A 45 3.80 10.99 20.16
CA ARG A 45 4.43 11.67 21.29
C ARG A 45 4.15 13.18 21.29
N ASP A 46 4.20 13.83 20.12
CA ASP A 46 3.90 15.26 20.00
C ASP A 46 2.43 15.59 20.33
N LEU A 47 1.54 14.60 20.19
CA LEU A 47 0.13 14.71 20.59
C LEU A 47 -0.11 14.37 22.07
N ASP A 48 0.94 14.09 22.84
CA ASP A 48 0.89 13.77 24.28
C ASP A 48 -0.07 12.60 24.59
N THR A 49 -0.07 11.58 23.75
CA THR A 49 -0.88 10.36 23.93
C THR A 49 -0.06 9.22 24.52
N ASP A 50 -0.69 8.38 25.34
CA ASP A 50 -0.10 7.15 25.88
C ASP A 50 -0.04 6.00 24.84
N LYS A 51 -0.54 6.24 23.61
CA LYS A 51 -0.51 5.25 22.53
C LYS A 51 0.85 5.17 21.85
N ASP A 52 1.24 3.96 21.45
CA ASP A 52 2.37 3.70 20.57
C ASP A 52 1.88 2.91 19.34
N ILE A 53 2.67 2.85 18.29
CA ILE A 53 2.31 2.16 17.04
C ILE A 53 3.42 1.19 16.61
N ALA A 54 3.00 0.02 16.13
CA ALA A 54 3.85 -0.93 15.42
C ALA A 54 3.38 -1.05 13.96
N VAL A 55 4.31 -1.00 13.02
CA VAL A 55 4.04 -1.21 11.60
C VAL A 55 4.64 -2.53 11.16
N VAL A 56 3.79 -3.48 10.78
CA VAL A 56 4.19 -4.82 10.34
C VAL A 56 4.16 -4.88 8.82
N ASN A 57 5.31 -5.12 8.21
CA ASN A 57 5.42 -5.26 6.75
C ASN A 57 5.20 -6.72 6.34
N GLN A 58 4.10 -6.98 5.65
CA GLN A 58 3.72 -8.25 5.06
C GLN A 58 3.73 -8.16 3.52
N GLY A 59 4.71 -7.45 2.96
CA GLY A 59 4.98 -7.44 1.52
C GLY A 59 5.67 -8.73 1.07
N MET A 60 5.27 -9.25 -0.08
CA MET A 60 5.87 -10.46 -0.67
C MET A 60 6.13 -10.24 -2.16
N ASP A 61 7.38 -10.37 -2.59
CA ASP A 61 7.76 -10.14 -3.99
C ASP A 61 6.95 -11.03 -4.96
N GLY A 62 6.40 -10.41 -5.99
CA GLY A 62 5.63 -11.10 -7.01
C GLY A 62 4.23 -11.53 -6.59
N ASP A 63 3.78 -11.17 -5.39
CA ASP A 63 2.45 -11.58 -4.91
C ASP A 63 1.32 -10.95 -5.72
N SER A 64 0.23 -11.69 -5.86
CA SER A 64 -1.01 -11.25 -6.48
C SER A 64 -2.07 -10.94 -5.44
N THR A 65 -3.12 -10.22 -5.84
CA THR A 65 -4.27 -9.96 -4.94
C THR A 65 -4.93 -11.27 -4.48
N ARG A 66 -4.92 -12.31 -5.30
CA ARG A 66 -5.36 -13.65 -4.91
C ARG A 66 -4.42 -14.28 -3.87
N GLY A 67 -3.10 -14.17 -4.05
CA GLY A 67 -2.11 -14.65 -3.08
C GLY A 67 -2.25 -13.93 -1.74
N MET A 68 -2.47 -12.61 -1.77
CA MET A 68 -2.77 -11.81 -0.56
C MET A 68 -4.00 -12.36 0.17
N LEU A 69 -5.09 -12.71 -0.55
CA LEU A 69 -6.28 -13.34 0.04
C LEU A 69 -5.98 -14.71 0.65
N GLU A 70 -5.25 -15.55 -0.05
CA GLU A 70 -4.92 -16.91 0.38
C GLU A 70 -4.07 -16.90 1.67
N ARG A 71 -3.17 -15.92 1.82
CA ARG A 71 -2.31 -15.80 3.01
C ARG A 71 -2.84 -14.88 4.12
N PHE A 72 -3.98 -14.24 3.94
CA PHE A 72 -4.50 -13.26 4.89
C PHE A 72 -4.60 -13.83 6.33
N ALA A 73 -5.12 -15.06 6.47
CA ALA A 73 -5.31 -15.71 7.76
C ALA A 73 -4.01 -15.99 8.54
N TRP A 74 -2.88 -16.10 7.86
CA TRP A 74 -1.61 -16.36 8.55
C TRP A 74 -0.63 -15.18 8.48
N SER A 75 -0.88 -14.19 7.60
CA SER A 75 -0.05 -12.99 7.50
C SER A 75 -0.64 -11.80 8.26
N VAL A 76 -1.97 -11.70 8.38
CA VAL A 76 -2.64 -10.52 8.93
C VAL A 76 -3.34 -10.82 10.26
N GLU A 77 -4.16 -11.86 10.31
CA GLU A 77 -4.99 -12.16 11.50
C GLU A 77 -4.17 -12.38 12.78
N PRO A 78 -2.98 -13.06 12.76
CA PRO A 78 -2.19 -13.26 13.96
C PRO A 78 -1.61 -11.98 14.58
N GLU A 79 -1.48 -10.92 13.78
CA GLU A 79 -0.98 -9.62 14.23
C GLU A 79 -2.05 -8.84 15.03
N ASN A 80 -3.31 -9.28 14.97
CA ASN A 80 -4.46 -8.62 15.58
C ASN A 80 -4.48 -7.10 15.27
N PRO A 81 -4.48 -6.71 13.98
CA PRO A 81 -4.28 -5.33 13.57
C PRO A 81 -5.48 -4.43 13.88
N ASP A 82 -5.20 -3.16 14.15
CA ASP A 82 -6.19 -2.08 14.17
C ASP A 82 -6.40 -1.50 12.76
N ILE A 83 -5.34 -1.54 11.93
CA ILE A 83 -5.33 -0.99 10.58
C ILE A 83 -4.67 -2.00 9.64
N VAL A 84 -5.24 -2.19 8.44
CA VAL A 84 -4.61 -2.96 7.35
C VAL A 84 -4.52 -2.09 6.12
N LEU A 85 -3.29 -1.81 5.67
CA LEU A 85 -3.05 -1.18 4.38
C LEU A 85 -2.89 -2.27 3.31
N LEU A 86 -3.68 -2.14 2.26
CA LEU A 86 -3.73 -3.06 1.13
C LEU A 86 -3.09 -2.38 -0.08
N TRP A 87 -1.99 -2.96 -0.58
CA TRP A 87 -1.27 -2.41 -1.74
C TRP A 87 -0.78 -3.51 -2.65
N GLY A 88 -1.49 -3.75 -3.75
CA GLY A 88 -1.18 -4.79 -4.73
C GLY A 88 -2.08 -4.70 -5.95
N GLY A 89 -1.84 -5.57 -6.94
CA GLY A 89 -2.61 -5.65 -8.18
C GLY A 89 -1.75 -5.52 -9.44
N ILE A 90 -0.54 -4.95 -9.36
CA ILE A 90 0.34 -4.78 -10.51
C ILE A 90 0.75 -6.14 -11.11
N ASN A 91 1.01 -7.15 -10.29
CA ASN A 91 1.39 -8.49 -10.73
C ASN A 91 0.23 -9.23 -11.39
N ASP A 92 -1.00 -9.02 -10.91
CA ASP A 92 -2.21 -9.55 -11.54
C ASP A 92 -2.36 -9.00 -12.96
N LEU A 93 -2.32 -7.65 -13.10
CA LEU A 93 -2.43 -6.97 -14.39
C LEU A 93 -1.29 -7.37 -15.35
N SER A 94 -0.06 -7.48 -14.84
CA SER A 94 1.10 -7.96 -15.62
C SER A 94 0.92 -9.40 -16.10
N SER A 95 0.18 -10.21 -15.34
CA SER A 95 -0.23 -11.57 -15.70
C SER A 95 -1.48 -11.62 -16.58
N ARG A 96 -1.95 -10.46 -17.07
CA ARG A 96 -3.14 -10.29 -17.91
C ARG A 96 -4.45 -10.70 -17.25
N ILE A 97 -4.53 -10.67 -15.94
CA ILE A 97 -5.79 -10.79 -15.21
C ILE A 97 -6.58 -9.49 -15.44
N GLN A 98 -7.87 -9.62 -15.73
CA GLN A 98 -8.72 -8.46 -16.03
C GLN A 98 -8.93 -7.59 -14.79
N PRO A 99 -9.01 -6.25 -14.95
CA PRO A 99 -9.19 -5.33 -13.82
C PRO A 99 -10.37 -5.68 -12.90
N GLU A 100 -11.47 -6.18 -13.45
CA GLU A 100 -12.66 -6.54 -12.67
C GLU A 100 -12.40 -7.75 -11.76
N ALA A 101 -11.57 -8.70 -12.19
CA ALA A 101 -11.21 -9.85 -11.37
C ALA A 101 -10.24 -9.45 -10.24
N VAL A 102 -9.28 -8.56 -10.54
CA VAL A 102 -8.38 -7.99 -9.53
C VAL A 102 -9.17 -7.14 -8.53
N PHE A 103 -10.07 -6.31 -9.01
CA PHE A 103 -10.98 -5.51 -8.18
C PHE A 103 -11.81 -6.39 -7.23
N SER A 104 -12.36 -7.51 -7.72
CA SER A 104 -13.11 -8.44 -6.87
C SER A 104 -12.27 -8.99 -5.71
N ASN A 105 -10.98 -9.25 -5.94
CA ASN A 105 -10.06 -9.66 -4.88
C ASN A 105 -9.78 -8.52 -3.88
N ILE A 106 -9.62 -7.29 -4.36
CA ILE A 106 -9.44 -6.11 -3.49
C ILE A 106 -10.67 -5.90 -2.60
N VAL A 107 -11.87 -6.01 -3.16
CA VAL A 107 -13.13 -5.96 -2.38
C VAL A 107 -13.13 -7.02 -1.29
N ALA A 108 -12.80 -8.26 -1.63
CA ALA A 108 -12.75 -9.36 -0.66
C ALA A 108 -11.70 -9.13 0.44
N LEU A 109 -10.54 -8.53 0.12
CA LEU A 109 -9.52 -8.14 1.10
C LEU A 109 -10.04 -7.06 2.05
N VAL A 110 -10.73 -6.05 1.53
CA VAL A 110 -11.37 -4.99 2.33
C VAL A 110 -12.41 -5.58 3.27
N GLU A 111 -13.33 -6.40 2.75
CA GLU A 111 -14.38 -7.05 3.54
C GLU A 111 -13.79 -7.96 4.63
N ARG A 112 -12.73 -8.70 4.32
CA ARG A 112 -12.05 -9.55 5.27
C ARG A 112 -11.35 -8.74 6.37
N THR A 113 -10.76 -7.60 6.02
CA THR A 113 -10.19 -6.67 7.00
C THR A 113 -11.25 -6.16 7.96
N MET A 114 -12.40 -5.73 7.44
CA MET A 114 -13.52 -5.28 8.27
C MET A 114 -14.06 -6.41 9.17
N ALA A 115 -14.10 -7.64 8.66
CA ALA A 115 -14.61 -8.80 9.42
C ALA A 115 -13.78 -9.13 10.67
N ILE A 116 -12.50 -8.75 10.70
CA ILE A 116 -11.64 -8.87 11.90
C ILE A 116 -11.62 -7.59 12.74
N ASN A 117 -12.52 -6.64 12.48
CA ASN A 117 -12.63 -5.33 13.14
C ASN A 117 -11.42 -4.41 12.95
N ALA A 118 -10.63 -4.62 11.90
CA ALA A 118 -9.57 -3.71 11.49
C ALA A 118 -10.07 -2.68 10.48
N THR A 119 -9.45 -1.50 10.45
CA THR A 119 -9.76 -0.44 9.49
C THR A 119 -8.96 -0.66 8.20
N PRO A 120 -9.60 -0.88 7.04
CA PRO A 120 -8.90 -0.99 5.77
C PRO A 120 -8.50 0.37 5.22
N ILE A 121 -7.27 0.46 4.69
CA ILE A 121 -6.78 1.55 3.85
C ILE A 121 -6.33 0.92 2.53
N VAL A 122 -6.79 1.43 1.41
CA VAL A 122 -6.41 0.91 0.09
C VAL A 122 -5.53 1.92 -0.63
N LEU A 123 -4.29 1.54 -0.93
CA LEU A 123 -3.44 2.28 -1.84
C LEU A 123 -3.76 1.82 -3.27
N ASN A 124 -3.91 2.76 -4.19
CA ASN A 124 -4.09 2.39 -5.59
C ASN A 124 -2.82 1.80 -6.20
N VAL A 125 -2.98 1.13 -7.33
CA VAL A 125 -1.84 0.57 -8.07
C VAL A 125 -0.99 1.71 -8.61
N ALA A 126 0.31 1.68 -8.32
CA ALA A 126 1.27 2.67 -8.80
C ALA A 126 1.40 2.64 -10.33
N PRO A 127 1.77 3.76 -10.97
CA PRO A 127 2.04 3.78 -12.40
C PRO A 127 3.31 2.97 -12.73
N VAL A 128 3.44 2.58 -14.00
CA VAL A 128 4.66 2.00 -14.55
C VAL A 128 5.18 2.87 -15.71
N ALA A 129 6.41 2.63 -16.17
CA ALA A 129 7.00 3.37 -17.29
C ALA A 129 6.25 3.18 -18.63
N GLY A 130 5.44 2.12 -18.76
CA GLY A 130 4.67 1.83 -19.96
C GLY A 130 3.32 2.54 -20.00
N ALA A 131 3.19 3.67 -20.70
CA ALA A 131 1.96 4.47 -20.74
C ALA A 131 0.71 3.66 -21.12
N HIS A 132 0.79 2.80 -22.13
CA HIS A 132 -0.36 1.98 -22.55
C HIS A 132 -0.80 0.96 -21.47
N PHE A 133 0.13 0.45 -20.69
CA PHE A 133 -0.22 -0.43 -19.57
C PHE A 133 -0.93 0.35 -18.44
N ASN A 134 -0.58 1.61 -18.26
CA ASN A 134 -1.22 2.48 -17.26
C ASN A 134 -2.70 2.76 -17.55
N GLU A 135 -3.18 2.60 -18.80
CA GLU A 135 -4.61 2.65 -19.09
C GLU A 135 -5.36 1.56 -18.31
N THR A 136 -4.82 0.32 -18.32
CA THR A 136 -5.37 -0.81 -17.56
C THR A 136 -5.25 -0.60 -16.04
N VAL A 137 -4.14 0.00 -15.59
CA VAL A 137 -3.96 0.37 -14.17
C VAL A 137 -5.02 1.38 -13.75
N MET A 138 -5.26 2.42 -14.55
CA MET A 138 -6.28 3.43 -14.28
C MET A 138 -7.70 2.86 -14.25
N ASP A 139 -8.02 1.88 -15.11
CA ASP A 139 -9.31 1.19 -15.08
C ASP A 139 -9.53 0.49 -13.71
N LEU A 140 -8.54 -0.24 -13.22
CA LEU A 140 -8.60 -0.87 -11.90
C LEU A 140 -8.68 0.17 -10.78
N ASN A 141 -7.85 1.20 -10.83
CA ASN A 141 -7.81 2.26 -9.82
C ASN A 141 -9.17 2.98 -9.71
N LYS A 142 -9.83 3.26 -10.85
CA LYS A 142 -11.15 3.88 -10.89
C LYS A 142 -12.24 3.00 -10.26
N LEU A 143 -12.24 1.69 -10.54
CA LEU A 143 -13.16 0.74 -9.91
C LEU A 143 -12.97 0.73 -8.39
N THR A 144 -11.72 0.65 -7.96
CA THR A 144 -11.34 0.61 -6.54
C THR A 144 -11.70 1.91 -5.82
N GLU A 145 -11.40 3.07 -6.42
CA GLU A 145 -11.73 4.38 -5.89
C GLU A 145 -13.25 4.52 -5.67
N THR A 146 -14.04 4.20 -6.71
CA THR A 146 -15.51 4.26 -6.64
C THR A 146 -16.04 3.43 -5.46
N TYR A 147 -15.59 2.18 -5.36
CA TYR A 147 -15.98 1.28 -4.26
C TYR A 147 -15.58 1.83 -2.89
N CYS A 148 -14.36 2.31 -2.73
CA CYS A 148 -13.88 2.86 -1.48
C CYS A 148 -14.73 4.08 -1.04
N HIS A 149 -15.03 4.98 -1.97
CA HIS A 149 -15.92 6.13 -1.69
C HIS A 149 -17.33 5.71 -1.27
N GLU A 150 -17.93 4.73 -1.96
CA GLU A 150 -19.27 4.24 -1.63
C GLU A 150 -19.34 3.55 -0.26
N LYS A 151 -18.25 2.90 0.16
CA LYS A 151 -18.15 2.15 1.42
C LYS A 151 -17.55 2.95 2.58
N GLY A 152 -17.08 4.17 2.34
CA GLY A 152 -16.38 4.97 3.36
C GLY A 152 -15.01 4.38 3.75
N VAL A 153 -14.36 3.65 2.83
CA VAL A 153 -13.01 3.12 2.98
C VAL A 153 -12.01 4.19 2.57
N ILE A 154 -10.93 4.33 3.31
CA ILE A 154 -9.86 5.27 2.96
C ILE A 154 -9.15 4.76 1.70
N TYR A 155 -9.18 5.60 0.65
CA TYR A 155 -8.46 5.38 -0.60
C TYR A 155 -7.30 6.37 -0.70
N VAL A 156 -6.13 5.87 -1.05
CA VAL A 156 -4.89 6.66 -1.14
C VAL A 156 -4.42 6.66 -2.59
N ASP A 157 -4.47 7.84 -3.23
CA ASP A 157 -4.01 8.02 -4.61
C ASP A 157 -2.52 8.31 -4.65
N ILE A 158 -1.72 7.26 -4.77
CA ILE A 158 -0.27 7.37 -5.01
C ILE A 158 0.07 7.39 -6.51
N PHE A 159 -0.87 6.96 -7.38
CA PHE A 159 -0.67 6.96 -8.82
C PHE A 159 -0.42 8.39 -9.34
N SER A 160 -1.29 9.32 -8.98
CA SER A 160 -1.17 10.72 -9.41
C SER A 160 0.10 11.40 -8.89
N GLU A 161 0.59 11.00 -7.71
CA GLU A 161 1.82 11.56 -7.14
C GLU A 161 3.11 11.09 -7.84
N LEU A 162 3.06 9.91 -8.45
CA LEU A 162 4.21 9.25 -9.05
C LEU A 162 4.27 9.41 -10.57
N THR A 163 3.19 9.88 -11.20
CA THR A 163 3.14 10.09 -12.65
C THR A 163 3.84 11.37 -13.09
N ASP A 164 4.44 11.30 -14.28
CA ASP A 164 4.88 12.48 -15.04
C ASP A 164 3.70 13.15 -15.79
N GLY A 165 3.99 14.19 -16.58
CA GLY A 165 2.99 14.88 -17.39
C GLY A 165 2.39 14.05 -18.54
N GLU A 166 2.92 12.84 -18.82
CA GLU A 166 2.45 11.91 -19.84
C GLU A 166 1.73 10.69 -19.26
N GLY A 167 1.49 10.64 -17.95
CA GLY A 167 0.80 9.54 -17.27
C GLY A 167 1.66 8.29 -17.08
N LYS A 168 2.99 8.43 -17.08
CA LYS A 168 3.95 7.36 -16.82
C LYS A 168 4.56 7.52 -15.45
N LEU A 169 5.10 6.44 -14.90
CA LEU A 169 5.97 6.53 -13.72
C LEU A 169 7.16 7.45 -14.06
N ALA A 170 7.31 8.52 -13.30
CA ALA A 170 8.38 9.47 -13.55
C ALA A 170 9.76 8.81 -13.33
N ASP A 171 10.71 9.07 -14.23
CA ASP A 171 12.03 8.43 -14.24
C ASP A 171 12.80 8.59 -12.91
N GLU A 172 12.60 9.69 -12.19
CA GLU A 172 13.23 9.91 -10.90
C GLU A 172 12.70 9.01 -9.78
N TYR A 173 11.50 8.44 -9.95
CA TYR A 173 10.85 7.60 -8.95
C TYR A 173 11.05 6.11 -9.15
N SER A 174 11.75 5.69 -10.21
CA SER A 174 12.04 4.28 -10.49
C SER A 174 13.37 4.09 -11.21
N ASN A 175 14.02 2.94 -11.00
CA ASN A 175 15.21 2.54 -11.73
C ASN A 175 14.92 1.52 -12.84
N ASP A 176 13.80 0.82 -12.79
CA ASP A 176 13.43 -0.26 -13.71
C ASP A 176 12.07 -0.05 -14.37
N GLY A 177 11.41 1.07 -14.04
CA GLY A 177 10.10 1.42 -14.60
C GLY A 177 8.91 0.75 -13.92
N ILE A 178 9.11 0.05 -12.81
CA ILE A 178 8.07 -0.64 -12.03
C ILE A 178 8.24 -0.37 -10.53
N HIS A 179 9.41 -0.71 -9.97
CA HIS A 179 9.69 -0.61 -8.55
C HIS A 179 10.16 0.80 -8.17
N LEU A 180 9.71 1.29 -7.02
CA LEU A 180 10.02 2.63 -6.59
C LEU A 180 11.48 2.77 -6.15
N SER A 181 12.11 3.87 -6.56
CA SER A 181 13.39 4.32 -6.01
C SER A 181 13.20 4.91 -4.59
N ASP A 182 14.31 5.23 -3.91
CA ASP A 182 14.27 5.97 -2.64
C ASP A 182 13.40 7.23 -2.75
N ARG A 183 13.54 7.97 -3.85
CA ARG A 183 12.73 9.18 -4.11
C ARG A 183 11.26 8.87 -4.30
N GLY A 184 10.93 7.76 -4.98
CA GLY A 184 9.54 7.32 -5.15
C GLY A 184 8.88 7.01 -3.80
N TYR A 185 9.55 6.26 -2.93
CA TYR A 185 9.05 6.01 -1.57
C TYR A 185 8.93 7.29 -0.74
N GLN A 186 9.96 8.17 -0.79
CA GLN A 186 9.90 9.45 -0.09
C GLN A 186 8.77 10.35 -0.58
N LYS A 187 8.41 10.25 -1.85
CA LYS A 187 7.32 11.02 -2.45
C LYS A 187 5.97 10.65 -1.86
N ILE A 188 5.68 9.35 -1.73
CA ILE A 188 4.37 8.85 -1.25
C ILE A 188 4.28 8.77 0.28
N LEU A 189 5.40 8.79 0.99
CA LEU A 189 5.45 8.61 2.44
C LEU A 189 4.55 9.59 3.21
N PRO A 190 4.51 10.90 2.89
CA PRO A 190 3.61 11.84 3.56
C PRO A 190 2.14 11.49 3.40
N THR A 191 1.70 11.11 2.21
CA THR A 191 0.31 10.78 1.93
C THR A 191 -0.13 9.49 2.63
N VAL A 192 0.74 8.47 2.66
CA VAL A 192 0.52 7.25 3.43
C VAL A 192 0.48 7.55 4.93
N PHE A 193 1.37 8.41 5.43
CA PHE A 193 1.37 8.86 6.82
C PHE A 193 0.04 9.52 7.21
N GLU A 194 -0.44 10.48 6.42
CA GLU A 194 -1.70 11.19 6.69
C GLU A 194 -2.90 10.25 6.64
N SER A 195 -2.90 9.24 5.76
CA SER A 195 -3.97 8.25 5.70
C SER A 195 -4.08 7.44 6.99
N ILE A 196 -2.97 7.03 7.58
CA ILE A 196 -2.93 6.34 8.87
C ILE A 196 -3.36 7.30 9.99
N MET A 197 -2.83 8.52 10.02
CA MET A 197 -3.19 9.51 11.02
C MET A 197 -4.69 9.81 11.03
N SER A 198 -5.35 9.81 9.87
CA SER A 198 -6.80 10.02 9.78
C SER A 198 -7.60 8.90 10.46
N CYS A 199 -7.07 7.67 10.53
CA CYS A 199 -7.66 6.57 11.29
C CYS A 199 -7.44 6.73 12.80
N LEU A 200 -6.31 7.32 13.19
CA LEU A 200 -5.88 7.39 14.58
C LEU A 200 -6.56 8.53 15.36
N ILE A 201 -6.70 9.71 14.72
CA ILE A 201 -7.30 10.90 15.38
C ILE A 201 -8.62 10.60 16.11
N PRO A 202 -9.57 9.82 15.57
CA PRO A 202 -10.83 9.53 16.25
C PRO A 202 -10.69 8.64 17.51
N ILE A 203 -9.57 7.98 17.70
CA ILE A 203 -9.35 7.02 18.80
C ILE A 203 -8.26 7.46 19.80
N LEU A 204 -7.62 8.60 19.54
CA LEU A 204 -6.68 9.29 20.45
C LEU A 204 -7.42 10.22 21.39
#